data_848ca14092a30049efd0779b4871a182
#
_entry.id   848ca14092a30049efd0779b4871a182
#
_cell.length_a   1.000
_cell.length_b   1.000
_cell.length_c   1.000
_cell.angle_alpha   90.00
_cell.angle_beta   90.00
_cell.angle_gamma   90.00
#
_symmetry.space_group_name_H-M   'P 1'
#
loop_
_entity.id
_entity.type
_entity.pdbx_description
1 polymer ?
#
loop_
_entity_poly.entity_id
_entity_poly.type
_entity_poly.pdbx_seq_one_letter_code
_entity_poly.pdbx_strand_id
1 'polypeptide(L)'
;MVAGRLFGWGPHPEITASAVATLGAESPLLQLLGPEAQNLRAHCWMPDRWMQLSGFYCDDYLFTPQRPTHLQTSHAFVGADGKVGAHTPEMFDLYFRRALQALRTETPQNAARWVRSLLHFTEDTGAPPHAIVESGPLHAPMENWLDGKKVSCSGYSPRILGEDDARAATAFWANQERLHAFVLERAPRIRALVAANDRAAAEPLILECANASARNAADLCATLGALAGKGPQ
;
A
#
# COMPACT_ATOMS: atom_id res chain seq x y z
N MET A 1 -18.78 -10.17 -20.43
CA MET A 1 -17.42 -9.69 -20.79
C MET A 1 -16.71 -9.38 -19.49
N VAL A 2 -15.80 -10.24 -19.06
CA VAL A 2 -14.95 -9.98 -17.90
C VAL A 2 -13.89 -9.00 -18.40
N ALA A 3 -14.01 -7.72 -18.00
CA ALA A 3 -12.97 -6.74 -18.24
C ALA A 3 -11.70 -7.29 -17.57
N GLY A 4 -10.67 -7.57 -18.38
CA GLY A 4 -9.43 -8.14 -17.92
C GLY A 4 -8.84 -7.26 -16.81
N ARG A 5 -8.64 -7.84 -15.64
CA ARG A 5 -7.78 -7.27 -14.61
C ARG A 5 -6.35 -7.29 -15.17
N LEU A 6 -5.93 -6.17 -15.67
CA LEU A 6 -4.59 -5.97 -16.19
C LEU A 6 -3.83 -5.20 -15.11
N PHE A 7 -2.89 -5.92 -14.46
CA PHE A 7 -1.84 -5.37 -13.60
C PHE A 7 -2.27 -4.80 -12.24
N GLY A 8 -1.60 -5.22 -11.21
CA GLY A 8 -1.74 -4.86 -9.81
C GLY A 8 -2.12 -6.05 -8.93
N TRP A 9 -1.65 -6.07 -7.69
CA TRP A 9 -2.02 -7.10 -6.72
C TRP A 9 -3.54 -7.14 -6.54
N GLY A 10 -4.16 -8.27 -6.85
CA GLY A 10 -5.61 -8.45 -6.82
C GLY A 10 -6.30 -8.01 -5.53
N PRO A 11 -5.71 -8.17 -4.32
CA PRO A 11 -6.34 -7.80 -3.06
C PRO A 11 -6.18 -6.33 -2.62
N HIS A 12 -5.56 -5.43 -3.38
CA HIS A 12 -5.48 -4.01 -3.01
C HIS A 12 -6.81 -3.40 -2.53
N PRO A 13 -7.93 -3.57 -3.26
CA PRO A 13 -9.20 -3.02 -2.83
C PRO A 13 -9.69 -3.60 -1.50
N GLU A 14 -9.45 -4.89 -1.27
CA GLU A 14 -9.86 -5.61 -0.06
C GLU A 14 -8.95 -5.24 1.12
N ILE A 15 -7.64 -5.08 0.90
CA ILE A 15 -6.68 -4.61 1.91
C ILE A 15 -7.08 -3.22 2.37
N THR A 16 -7.24 -2.27 1.45
CA THR A 16 -7.68 -0.91 1.76
C THR A 16 -9.03 -0.91 2.47
N ALA A 17 -10.03 -1.65 1.96
CA ALA A 17 -11.35 -1.70 2.57
C ALA A 17 -11.31 -2.23 4.00
N SER A 18 -10.51 -3.28 4.26
CA SER A 18 -10.34 -3.84 5.59
C SER A 18 -9.63 -2.87 6.54
N ALA A 19 -8.57 -2.21 6.07
CA ALA A 19 -7.84 -1.21 6.82
C ALA A 19 -8.74 -0.02 7.21
N VAL A 20 -9.46 0.55 6.24
CA VAL A 20 -10.37 1.69 6.45
C VAL A 20 -11.53 1.33 7.40
N ALA A 21 -12.14 0.14 7.23
CA ALA A 21 -13.22 -0.31 8.11
C ALA A 21 -12.76 -0.47 9.57
N THR A 22 -11.49 -0.78 9.79
CA THR A 22 -10.91 -0.94 11.13
C THR A 22 -10.72 0.40 11.87
N LEU A 23 -10.65 1.51 11.14
CA LEU A 23 -10.51 2.85 11.73
C LEU A 23 -11.78 3.33 12.43
N GLY A 24 -12.95 2.85 12.00
CA GLY A 24 -14.25 3.35 12.45
C GLY A 24 -14.65 4.70 11.84
N ALA A 25 -15.92 5.04 11.93
CA ALA A 25 -16.51 6.23 11.30
C ALA A 25 -15.94 7.56 11.84
N GLU A 26 -15.51 7.57 13.09
CA GLU A 26 -14.98 8.78 13.77
C GLU A 26 -13.47 8.99 13.52
N SER A 27 -12.89 8.25 12.59
CA SER A 27 -11.47 8.39 12.25
C SER A 27 -11.16 9.80 11.75
N PRO A 28 -10.17 10.50 12.32
CA PRO A 28 -9.76 11.82 11.85
C PRO A 28 -9.36 11.82 10.37
N LEU A 29 -8.72 10.76 9.87
CA LEU A 29 -8.39 10.63 8.45
C LEU A 29 -9.65 10.67 7.58
N LEU A 30 -10.66 9.88 7.94
CA LEU A 30 -11.90 9.80 7.15
C LEU A 30 -12.69 11.12 7.21
N GLN A 31 -12.67 11.81 8.34
CA GLN A 31 -13.27 13.15 8.47
C GLN A 31 -12.54 14.17 7.57
N LEU A 32 -11.21 14.18 7.56
CA LEU A 32 -10.41 15.08 6.72
C LEU A 32 -10.63 14.84 5.22
N LEU A 33 -10.77 13.59 4.82
CA LEU A 33 -11.00 13.24 3.42
C LEU A 33 -12.47 13.39 3.00
N GLY A 34 -13.40 13.31 3.94
CA GLY A 34 -14.83 13.40 3.64
C GLY A 34 -15.26 12.44 2.53
N PRO A 35 -16.03 12.91 1.52
CA PRO A 35 -16.48 12.08 0.40
C PRO A 35 -15.33 11.44 -0.41
N GLU A 36 -14.13 12.04 -0.40
CA GLU A 36 -12.97 11.55 -1.12
C GLU A 36 -12.35 10.27 -0.51
N ALA A 37 -12.73 9.92 0.72
CA ALA A 37 -12.26 8.69 1.37
C ALA A 37 -12.58 7.42 0.55
N GLN A 38 -13.67 7.42 -0.21
CA GLN A 38 -14.02 6.32 -1.12
C GLN A 38 -12.94 6.07 -2.20
N ASN A 39 -12.20 7.12 -2.58
CA ASN A 39 -11.16 7.05 -3.60
C ASN A 39 -9.95 6.24 -3.15
N LEU A 40 -9.74 6.07 -1.84
CA LEU A 40 -8.68 5.21 -1.32
C LEU A 40 -8.84 3.76 -1.82
N ARG A 41 -10.06 3.26 -1.89
CA ARG A 41 -10.37 1.94 -2.43
C ARG A 41 -10.58 1.96 -3.95
N ALA A 42 -11.34 2.92 -4.46
CA ALA A 42 -11.74 2.97 -5.87
C ALA A 42 -10.53 3.12 -6.82
N HIS A 43 -9.47 3.76 -6.35
CA HIS A 43 -8.26 4.04 -7.13
C HIS A 43 -7.01 3.32 -6.59
N CYS A 44 -7.17 2.13 -6.00
CA CYS A 44 -6.09 1.41 -5.32
C CYS A 44 -4.91 1.02 -6.24
N TRP A 45 -5.13 0.85 -7.51
CA TRP A 45 -4.09 0.55 -8.51
C TRP A 45 -3.56 1.79 -9.25
N MET A 46 -3.74 2.97 -8.68
CA MET A 46 -3.31 4.23 -9.30
C MET A 46 -1.83 4.25 -9.70
N PRO A 47 -0.89 3.91 -8.83
CA PRO A 47 0.53 3.96 -9.20
C PRO A 47 0.92 3.04 -10.34
N ASP A 48 0.21 1.94 -10.55
CA ASP A 48 0.43 1.00 -11.66
C ASP A 48 -0.04 1.56 -13.01
N ARG A 49 -0.96 2.52 -12.99
CA ARG A 49 -1.67 2.97 -14.19
C ARG A 49 -1.65 4.48 -14.40
N TRP A 50 -0.74 5.15 -13.77
CA TRP A 50 -0.67 6.61 -13.79
C TRP A 50 -0.75 7.24 -15.19
N MET A 51 -0.20 6.59 -16.23
CA MET A 51 -0.26 7.06 -17.61
C MET A 51 -1.65 6.91 -18.26
N GLN A 52 -2.54 6.11 -17.70
CA GLN A 52 -3.82 5.74 -18.32
C GLN A 52 -5.02 6.43 -17.69
N LEU A 53 -4.82 7.16 -16.61
CA LEU A 53 -5.90 7.68 -15.79
C LEU A 53 -5.95 9.19 -15.89
N SER A 54 -7.11 9.69 -16.32
CA SER A 54 -7.48 11.10 -16.29
C SER A 54 -8.43 11.35 -15.10
N GLY A 55 -8.54 12.60 -14.68
CA GLY A 55 -9.48 13.00 -13.65
C GLY A 55 -8.93 12.92 -12.24
N PHE A 56 -8.99 11.80 -11.54
CA PHE A 56 -8.45 11.67 -10.19
C PHE A 56 -6.94 11.92 -10.13
N TYR A 57 -6.24 11.60 -11.20
CA TYR A 57 -4.80 11.82 -11.33
C TYR A 57 -4.53 13.03 -12.21
N CYS A 58 -3.66 13.91 -11.76
CA CYS A 58 -3.08 14.95 -12.61
C CYS A 58 -1.62 14.62 -12.87
N ASP A 59 -1.15 14.97 -14.06
CA ASP A 59 0.20 14.68 -14.53
C ASP A 59 1.29 15.30 -13.63
N ASP A 60 0.95 16.43 -12.96
CA ASP A 60 1.85 17.14 -12.06
C ASP A 60 2.04 16.45 -10.70
N TYR A 61 1.26 15.44 -10.41
CA TYR A 61 1.08 14.99 -9.06
C TYR A 61 2.20 14.08 -8.57
N LEU A 62 2.48 13.00 -9.28
CA LEU A 62 3.44 11.98 -8.86
C LEU A 62 4.52 11.73 -9.90
N PHE A 63 4.19 11.90 -11.16
CA PHE A 63 4.93 11.39 -12.29
C PHE A 63 5.23 12.46 -13.29
N THR A 64 5.72 13.62 -12.82
CA THR A 64 6.20 14.64 -13.75
C THR A 64 7.53 14.20 -14.36
N PRO A 65 7.84 14.62 -15.60
CA PRO A 65 9.15 14.38 -16.21
C PRO A 65 10.33 14.86 -15.36
N GLN A 66 10.09 15.86 -14.49
CA GLN A 66 11.09 16.43 -13.58
C GLN A 66 11.30 15.57 -12.31
N ARG A 67 10.46 14.60 -12.07
CA ARG A 67 10.62 13.61 -11.01
C ARG A 67 10.77 12.23 -11.63
N PRO A 68 11.90 11.95 -12.28
CA PRO A 68 12.14 10.64 -12.79
C PRO A 68 12.19 9.70 -11.56
N THR A 69 11.18 9.00 -11.07
CA THR A 69 10.84 7.85 -11.66
C THR A 69 11.40 6.56 -11.11
N HIS A 70 12.17 6.60 -9.97
CA HIS A 70 12.21 5.44 -9.11
C HIS A 70 10.79 5.02 -8.70
N LEU A 71 9.82 5.92 -8.83
CA LEU A 71 8.39 5.71 -8.61
C LEU A 71 7.68 5.02 -9.79
N GLN A 72 8.30 4.97 -10.95
CA GLN A 72 7.80 4.29 -12.15
C GLN A 72 8.45 2.92 -12.36
N THR A 73 9.42 2.58 -11.53
CA THR A 73 10.17 1.35 -11.67
C THR A 73 9.55 0.23 -10.86
N SER A 74 10.28 -0.64 -10.31
CA SER A 74 9.80 -1.78 -9.55
C SER A 74 9.12 -1.35 -8.24
N HIS A 75 7.98 -1.94 -7.89
CA HIS A 75 7.35 -1.83 -6.57
C HIS A 75 7.93 -2.83 -5.56
N ALA A 76 9.06 -3.46 -5.89
CA ALA A 76 9.72 -4.39 -5.00
C ALA A 76 10.45 -3.68 -3.85
N PHE A 77 10.42 -4.28 -2.68
CA PHE A 77 11.18 -3.79 -1.53
C PHE A 77 12.68 -3.92 -1.77
N VAL A 78 13.47 -2.92 -1.36
CA VAL A 78 14.93 -3.01 -1.43
C VAL A 78 15.42 -3.89 -0.30
N GLY A 79 16.00 -5.04 -0.64
CA GLY A 79 16.66 -5.89 0.33
C GLY A 79 17.92 -5.24 0.92
N ALA A 80 18.38 -5.78 2.05
CA ALA A 80 19.63 -5.37 2.70
C ALA A 80 20.87 -5.51 1.81
N ASP A 81 20.76 -6.23 0.68
CA ASP A 81 21.79 -6.38 -0.34
C ASP A 81 21.82 -5.25 -1.38
N GLY A 82 21.02 -4.20 -1.20
CA GLY A 82 20.96 -3.03 -2.06
C GLY A 82 20.39 -3.29 -3.45
N LYS A 83 19.82 -4.46 -3.71
CA LYS A 83 19.18 -4.75 -4.99
C LYS A 83 17.83 -4.10 -5.10
N VAL A 84 17.65 -3.47 -6.19
CA VAL A 84 16.76 -2.39 -6.51
C VAL A 84 15.29 -2.76 -6.48
N GLY A 85 14.56 -2.15 -5.56
CA GLY A 85 13.15 -1.88 -5.71
C GLY A 85 12.89 -0.39 -5.52
N ALA A 86 11.73 0.09 -5.88
CA ALA A 86 11.32 1.47 -5.61
C ALA A 86 10.99 1.72 -4.13
N HIS A 87 10.89 0.68 -3.34
CA HIS A 87 10.57 0.75 -1.92
C HIS A 87 11.83 1.05 -1.09
N THR A 88 12.22 2.30 -1.06
CA THR A 88 13.34 2.80 -0.25
C THR A 88 12.83 3.62 0.94
N PRO A 89 13.63 3.75 2.03
CA PRO A 89 13.27 4.64 3.14
C PRO A 89 12.95 6.06 2.67
N GLU A 90 13.74 6.57 1.72
CA GLU A 90 13.59 7.93 1.18
C GLU A 90 12.28 8.10 0.42
N MET A 91 11.87 7.09 -0.34
CA MET A 91 10.59 7.12 -1.04
C MET A 91 9.43 7.13 -0.03
N PHE A 92 9.46 6.24 0.96
CA PHE A 92 8.41 6.19 1.97
C PHE A 92 8.35 7.47 2.80
N ASP A 93 9.49 8.05 3.21
CA ASP A 93 9.53 9.31 3.92
C ASP A 93 8.95 10.46 3.07
N LEU A 94 9.31 10.52 1.79
CA LEU A 94 8.77 11.51 0.85
C LEU A 94 7.25 11.41 0.75
N TYR A 95 6.70 10.23 0.51
CA TYR A 95 5.26 10.04 0.38
C TYR A 95 4.51 10.27 1.68
N PHE A 96 5.09 9.85 2.81
CA PHE A 96 4.51 10.06 4.13
C PHE A 96 4.39 11.55 4.44
N ARG A 97 5.46 12.33 4.25
CA ARG A 97 5.46 13.78 4.46
C ARG A 97 4.52 14.50 3.51
N ARG A 98 4.48 14.09 2.24
CA ARG A 98 3.56 14.68 1.26
C ARG A 98 2.11 14.36 1.57
N ALA A 99 1.78 13.17 2.01
CA ALA A 99 0.43 12.82 2.44
C ALA A 99 0.00 13.67 3.66
N LEU A 100 0.87 13.84 4.66
CA LEU A 100 0.60 14.72 5.80
C LEU A 100 0.43 16.17 5.39
N GLN A 101 1.32 16.70 4.55
CA GLN A 101 1.20 18.07 4.04
C GLN A 101 -0.12 18.27 3.32
N ALA A 102 -0.48 17.36 2.42
CA ALA A 102 -1.72 17.45 1.65
C ALA A 102 -2.97 17.39 2.56
N LEU A 103 -2.97 16.51 3.56
CA LEU A 103 -4.06 16.43 4.55
C LEU A 103 -4.23 17.70 5.37
N ARG A 104 -3.15 18.47 5.59
CA ARG A 104 -3.15 19.71 6.37
C ARG A 104 -3.49 20.95 5.56
N THR A 105 -3.14 21.00 4.28
CA THR A 105 -3.07 22.26 3.52
C THR A 105 -3.71 22.22 2.14
N GLU A 106 -4.10 21.06 1.65
CA GLU A 106 -4.61 20.92 0.29
C GLU A 106 -6.09 20.47 0.29
N THR A 107 -6.66 20.34 -0.91
CA THR A 107 -8.03 19.83 -1.04
C THR A 107 -8.12 18.36 -0.62
N PRO A 108 -9.27 17.90 -0.10
CA PRO A 108 -9.47 16.48 0.22
C PRO A 108 -9.16 15.54 -0.95
N GLN A 109 -9.44 15.97 -2.20
CA GLN A 109 -9.11 15.19 -3.39
C GLN A 109 -7.60 15.00 -3.55
N ASN A 110 -6.79 16.05 -3.39
CA ASN A 110 -5.34 15.96 -3.47
C ASN A 110 -4.77 15.14 -2.30
N ALA A 111 -5.30 15.35 -1.11
CA ALA A 111 -4.94 14.54 0.05
C ALA A 111 -5.21 13.04 -0.18
N ALA A 112 -6.40 12.70 -0.71
CA ALA A 112 -6.74 11.32 -1.05
C ALA A 112 -5.76 10.70 -2.07
N ARG A 113 -5.29 11.48 -3.04
CA ARG A 113 -4.28 11.03 -4.03
C ARG A 113 -2.96 10.63 -3.38
N TRP A 114 -2.43 11.47 -2.47
CA TRP A 114 -1.18 11.18 -1.78
C TRP A 114 -1.31 10.02 -0.80
N VAL A 115 -2.38 10.00 -0.01
CA VAL A 115 -2.66 8.89 0.91
C VAL A 115 -2.82 7.59 0.12
N ARG A 116 -3.55 7.60 -1.01
CA ARG A 116 -3.75 6.41 -1.83
C ARG A 116 -2.44 5.86 -2.41
N SER A 117 -1.56 6.74 -2.87
CA SER A 117 -0.27 6.32 -3.41
C SER A 117 0.62 5.68 -2.35
N LEU A 118 0.67 6.28 -1.17
CA LEU A 118 1.40 5.72 -0.04
C LEU A 118 0.81 4.36 0.41
N LEU A 119 -0.51 4.23 0.42
CA LEU A 119 -1.19 2.95 0.70
C LEU A 119 -0.82 1.88 -0.31
N HIS A 120 -0.80 2.19 -1.61
CA HIS A 120 -0.43 1.22 -2.64
C HIS A 120 0.96 0.63 -2.41
N PHE A 121 1.97 1.47 -2.20
CA PHE A 121 3.33 0.99 -1.90
C PHE A 121 3.42 0.22 -0.58
N THR A 122 2.62 0.61 0.40
CA THR A 122 2.49 -0.12 1.67
C THR A 122 1.89 -1.52 1.45
N GLU A 123 0.90 -1.60 0.59
CA GLU A 123 0.24 -2.84 0.21
C GLU A 123 1.19 -3.74 -0.60
N ASP A 124 1.95 -3.19 -1.54
CA ASP A 124 2.96 -3.92 -2.32
C ASP A 124 4.08 -4.50 -1.46
N THR A 125 4.47 -3.82 -0.38
CA THR A 125 5.42 -4.39 0.59
C THR A 125 4.91 -5.71 1.16
N GLY A 126 3.60 -5.89 1.25
CA GLY A 126 2.94 -7.11 1.67
C GLY A 126 2.73 -8.15 0.56
N ALA A 127 3.06 -7.84 -0.69
CA ALA A 127 2.84 -8.73 -1.82
C ALA A 127 4.00 -9.72 -1.99
N PRO A 128 3.73 -11.05 -1.99
CA PRO A 128 4.79 -12.05 -2.05
C PRO A 128 5.74 -11.93 -3.25
N PRO A 129 5.29 -11.64 -4.49
CA PRO A 129 6.19 -11.53 -5.62
C PRO A 129 7.14 -10.34 -5.51
N HIS A 130 6.70 -9.23 -4.88
CA HIS A 130 7.53 -8.05 -4.68
C HIS A 130 8.66 -8.31 -3.67
N ALA A 131 8.39 -9.11 -2.64
CA ALA A 131 9.39 -9.44 -1.62
C ALA A 131 10.59 -10.24 -2.15
N ILE A 132 10.40 -11.04 -3.21
CA ILE A 132 11.46 -11.84 -3.84
C ILE A 132 11.84 -11.34 -5.24
N VAL A 133 11.34 -10.19 -5.63
CA VAL A 133 11.57 -9.58 -6.96
C VAL A 133 11.24 -10.56 -8.11
N GLU A 134 10.09 -11.26 -7.99
CA GLU A 134 9.63 -12.17 -9.05
C GLU A 134 9.10 -11.35 -10.22
N SER A 135 9.79 -11.38 -11.34
CA SER A 135 9.42 -10.65 -12.57
C SER A 135 8.89 -11.58 -13.68
N GLY A 136 8.81 -12.86 -13.39
CA GLY A 136 8.43 -13.90 -14.35
C GLY A 136 6.93 -14.19 -14.39
N PRO A 137 6.55 -15.29 -15.06
CA PRO A 137 5.14 -15.66 -15.25
C PRO A 137 4.41 -16.02 -13.94
N LEU A 138 5.14 -16.25 -12.85
CA LEU A 138 4.54 -16.55 -11.54
C LEU A 138 4.11 -15.30 -10.78
N HIS A 139 4.56 -14.10 -11.18
CA HIS A 139 4.23 -12.84 -10.53
C HIS A 139 2.71 -12.66 -10.41
N ALA A 140 2.03 -12.61 -11.53
CA ALA A 140 0.58 -12.38 -11.55
C ALA A 140 -0.24 -13.46 -10.78
N PRO A 141 0.04 -14.77 -10.89
CA PRO A 141 -0.62 -15.75 -10.03
C PRO A 141 -0.36 -15.54 -8.53
N MET A 142 0.86 -15.18 -8.13
CA MET A 142 1.19 -14.88 -6.73
C MET A 142 0.43 -13.66 -6.20
N GLU A 143 0.01 -12.75 -7.07
CA GLU A 143 -0.81 -11.59 -6.72
C GLU A 143 -2.31 -11.88 -6.73
N ASN A 144 -2.78 -12.66 -7.69
CA ASN A 144 -4.20 -12.72 -8.04
C ASN A 144 -4.96 -13.94 -7.47
N TRP A 145 -4.27 -14.89 -6.83
CA TRP A 145 -4.94 -16.08 -6.32
C TRP A 145 -5.85 -15.84 -5.10
N LEU A 146 -5.86 -14.61 -4.59
CA LEU A 146 -6.82 -14.16 -3.56
C LEU A 146 -8.12 -13.58 -4.11
N ASP A 147 -8.31 -13.59 -5.43
CA ASP A 147 -9.52 -13.04 -6.04
C ASP A 147 -10.80 -13.57 -5.38
N GLY A 148 -11.57 -12.62 -4.79
CA GLY A 148 -12.81 -12.95 -4.09
C GLY A 148 -12.64 -13.43 -2.64
N LYS A 149 -11.43 -13.53 -2.11
CA LYS A 149 -11.22 -13.87 -0.69
C LYS A 149 -11.23 -12.62 0.18
N LYS A 150 -11.79 -12.78 1.37
CA LYS A 150 -11.95 -11.67 2.31
C LYS A 150 -10.67 -11.45 3.10
N VAL A 151 -9.98 -10.35 2.79
CA VAL A 151 -8.93 -9.80 3.67
C VAL A 151 -9.56 -9.25 4.95
N SER A 152 -8.94 -9.44 6.09
CA SER A 152 -9.52 -9.08 7.38
C SER A 152 -8.50 -8.53 8.38
N CYS A 153 -8.86 -7.39 8.98
CA CYS A 153 -8.25 -6.84 10.19
C CYS A 153 -9.12 -7.08 11.44
N SER A 154 -10.03 -8.05 11.43
CA SER A 154 -10.93 -8.31 12.55
C SER A 154 -10.16 -8.47 13.86
N GLY A 155 -10.60 -7.73 14.91
CA GLY A 155 -9.95 -7.73 16.22
C GLY A 155 -8.65 -6.93 16.30
N TYR A 156 -8.21 -6.30 15.24
CA TYR A 156 -7.03 -5.42 15.25
C TYR A 156 -7.41 -4.00 15.66
N SER A 157 -6.64 -3.43 16.59
CA SER A 157 -6.72 -2.01 16.96
C SER A 157 -5.56 -1.25 16.32
N PRO A 158 -5.82 -0.33 15.41
CA PRO A 158 -4.76 0.45 14.74
C PRO A 158 -3.94 1.25 15.75
N ARG A 159 -2.62 1.27 15.53
CA ARG A 159 -1.67 1.97 16.39
C ARG A 159 -1.26 3.29 15.77
N ILE A 160 -1.08 4.30 16.61
CA ILE A 160 -0.41 5.55 16.22
C ILE A 160 1.10 5.32 16.32
N LEU A 161 1.80 5.48 15.21
CA LEU A 161 3.21 5.09 15.08
C LEU A 161 4.19 6.10 15.65
N GLY A 162 3.76 7.32 15.97
CA GLY A 162 4.60 8.35 16.56
C GLY A 162 3.83 9.58 17.00
N GLU A 163 4.45 10.40 17.83
CA GLU A 163 3.84 11.62 18.39
C GLU A 163 4.02 12.84 17.48
N ASP A 164 5.03 12.80 16.61
CA ASP A 164 5.39 13.82 15.64
C ASP A 164 5.70 13.19 14.27
N ASP A 165 5.84 14.03 13.24
CA ASP A 165 6.03 13.60 11.86
C ASP A 165 7.30 12.77 11.67
N ALA A 166 8.40 13.15 12.31
CA ALA A 166 9.69 12.48 12.15
C ALA A 166 9.71 11.09 12.79
N ARG A 167 9.21 10.99 14.03
CA ARG A 167 9.08 9.71 14.74
C ARG A 167 8.14 8.78 14.03
N ALA A 168 7.00 9.30 13.55
CA ALA A 168 6.03 8.52 12.83
C ALA A 168 6.58 7.99 11.49
N ALA A 169 7.30 8.80 10.72
CA ALA A 169 7.94 8.37 9.48
C ALA A 169 8.96 7.25 9.74
N THR A 170 9.80 7.41 10.77
CA THR A 170 10.79 6.38 11.18
C THR A 170 10.10 5.09 11.60
N ALA A 171 9.07 5.17 12.44
CA ALA A 171 8.34 4.00 12.90
C ALA A 171 7.52 3.33 11.78
N PHE A 172 7.01 4.13 10.85
CA PHE A 172 6.35 3.61 9.66
C PHE A 172 7.32 2.82 8.79
N TRP A 173 8.53 3.34 8.53
CA TRP A 173 9.55 2.58 7.81
C TRP A 173 9.88 1.26 8.52
N ALA A 174 10.09 1.28 9.83
CA ALA A 174 10.33 0.05 10.60
C ALA A 174 9.15 -0.95 10.52
N ASN A 175 7.92 -0.47 10.33
CA ASN A 175 6.77 -1.33 10.05
C ASN A 175 6.86 -1.96 8.65
N GLN A 176 7.32 -1.20 7.64
CA GLN A 176 7.54 -1.73 6.29
C GLN A 176 8.59 -2.84 6.29
N GLU A 177 9.71 -2.65 7.00
CA GLU A 177 10.76 -3.66 7.13
C GLU A 177 10.24 -4.95 7.80
N ARG A 178 9.44 -4.82 8.86
CA ARG A 178 8.82 -5.98 9.52
C ARG A 178 7.82 -6.70 8.62
N LEU A 179 7.01 -5.95 7.88
CA LEU A 179 6.07 -6.54 6.91
C LEU A 179 6.83 -7.27 5.81
N HIS A 180 7.86 -6.63 5.24
CA HIS A 180 8.70 -7.26 4.23
C HIS A 180 9.34 -8.55 4.73
N ALA A 181 9.95 -8.54 5.92
CA ALA A 181 10.57 -9.73 6.52
C ALA A 181 9.54 -10.87 6.72
N PHE A 182 8.34 -10.54 7.19
CA PHE A 182 7.24 -11.50 7.35
C PHE A 182 6.83 -12.14 6.02
N VAL A 183 6.77 -11.33 4.95
CA VAL A 183 6.39 -11.82 3.61
C VAL A 183 7.53 -12.59 2.96
N LEU A 184 8.77 -12.11 3.11
CA LEU A 184 9.97 -12.74 2.56
C LEU A 184 10.16 -14.18 3.08
N GLU A 185 9.84 -14.42 4.35
CA GLU A 185 9.86 -15.78 4.93
C GLU A 185 8.89 -16.75 4.23
N ARG A 186 7.77 -16.24 3.69
CA ARG A 186 6.69 -17.02 3.08
C ARG A 186 6.79 -17.10 1.55
N ALA A 187 7.32 -16.07 0.93
CA ALA A 187 7.28 -15.89 -0.52
C ALA A 187 7.94 -17.05 -1.31
N PRO A 188 9.09 -17.64 -0.90
CA PRO A 188 9.67 -18.79 -1.62
C PRO A 188 8.73 -20.01 -1.63
N ARG A 189 8.05 -20.29 -0.51
CA ARG A 189 7.08 -21.38 -0.43
C ARG A 189 5.85 -21.09 -1.28
N ILE A 190 5.32 -19.86 -1.23
CA ILE A 190 4.20 -19.43 -2.09
C ILE A 190 4.58 -19.61 -3.55
N ARG A 191 5.77 -19.15 -3.95
CA ARG A 191 6.27 -19.31 -5.33
C ARG A 191 6.33 -20.77 -5.77
N ALA A 192 6.82 -21.66 -4.91
CA ALA A 192 6.88 -23.09 -5.21
C ALA A 192 5.50 -23.70 -5.39
N LEU A 193 4.53 -23.36 -4.54
CA LEU A 193 3.15 -23.83 -4.63
C LEU A 193 2.45 -23.30 -5.89
N VAL A 194 2.67 -22.03 -6.22
CA VAL A 194 2.16 -21.42 -7.46
C VAL A 194 2.76 -22.11 -8.68
N ALA A 195 4.06 -22.38 -8.70
CA ALA A 195 4.71 -23.11 -9.79
C ALA A 195 4.17 -24.55 -9.95
N ALA A 196 3.79 -25.18 -8.85
CA ALA A 196 3.15 -26.49 -8.83
C ALA A 196 1.64 -26.44 -9.14
N ASN A 197 1.07 -25.25 -9.36
CA ASN A 197 -0.38 -25.00 -9.50
C ASN A 197 -1.21 -25.49 -8.30
N ASP A 198 -0.62 -25.54 -7.11
CA ASP A 198 -1.30 -25.89 -5.86
C ASP A 198 -1.91 -24.64 -5.22
N ARG A 199 -3.01 -24.18 -5.79
CA ARG A 199 -3.73 -23.00 -5.31
C ARG A 199 -4.27 -23.19 -3.88
N ALA A 200 -4.75 -24.39 -3.55
CA ALA A 200 -5.34 -24.66 -2.25
C ALA A 200 -4.33 -24.48 -1.10
N ALA A 201 -3.07 -24.85 -1.32
CA ALA A 201 -2.00 -24.66 -0.35
C ALA A 201 -1.39 -23.24 -0.37
N ALA A 202 -1.35 -22.58 -1.54
CA ALA A 202 -0.78 -21.23 -1.66
C ALA A 202 -1.68 -20.14 -1.09
N GLU A 203 -2.98 -20.22 -1.36
CA GLU A 203 -3.96 -19.19 -1.03
C GLU A 203 -4.00 -18.78 0.45
N PRO A 204 -3.97 -19.70 1.44
CA PRO A 204 -3.91 -19.33 2.85
C PRO A 204 -2.67 -18.49 3.20
N LEU A 205 -1.50 -18.82 2.64
CA LEU A 205 -0.25 -18.09 2.88
C LEU A 205 -0.27 -16.69 2.27
N ILE A 206 -0.84 -16.56 1.06
CA ILE A 206 -1.03 -15.26 0.42
C ILE A 206 -2.01 -14.41 1.24
N LEU A 207 -3.09 -15.01 1.77
CA LEU A 207 -4.06 -14.33 2.62
C LEU A 207 -3.43 -13.85 3.93
N GLU A 208 -2.52 -14.62 4.54
CA GLU A 208 -1.76 -14.16 5.72
C GLU A 208 -0.96 -12.88 5.40
N CYS A 209 -0.29 -12.84 4.25
CA CYS A 209 0.45 -11.67 3.80
C CYS A 209 -0.48 -10.47 3.58
N ALA A 210 -1.62 -10.66 2.91
CA ALA A 210 -2.61 -9.62 2.68
C ALA A 210 -3.22 -9.08 3.99
N ASN A 211 -3.49 -9.95 4.96
CA ASN A 211 -3.99 -9.55 6.28
C ASN A 211 -2.93 -8.76 7.08
N ALA A 212 -1.66 -9.13 6.97
CA ALA A 212 -0.57 -8.36 7.58
C ALA A 212 -0.42 -6.98 6.94
N SER A 213 -0.52 -6.91 5.62
CA SER A 213 -0.52 -5.66 4.87
C SER A 213 -1.69 -4.75 5.28
N ALA A 214 -2.90 -5.30 5.43
CA ALA A 214 -4.07 -4.54 5.86
C ALA A 214 -3.92 -3.95 7.26
N ARG A 215 -3.31 -4.67 8.20
CA ARG A 215 -3.00 -4.13 9.54
C ARG A 215 -1.99 -3.00 9.47
N ASN A 216 -0.96 -3.13 8.64
CA ASN A 216 0.04 -2.07 8.42
C ASN A 216 -0.57 -0.83 7.78
N ALA A 217 -1.46 -1.01 6.79
CA ALA A 217 -2.23 0.06 6.19
C ALA A 217 -3.17 0.76 7.18
N ALA A 218 -3.76 0.01 8.12
CA ALA A 218 -4.61 0.58 9.18
C ALA A 218 -3.79 1.44 10.15
N ASP A 219 -2.60 0.98 10.59
CA ASP A 219 -1.67 1.77 11.41
C ASP A 219 -1.26 3.08 10.70
N LEU A 220 -0.94 3.00 9.41
CA LEU A 220 -0.61 4.17 8.59
C LEU A 220 -1.77 5.16 8.55
N CYS A 221 -2.96 4.71 8.22
CA CYS A 221 -4.15 5.55 8.13
C CYS A 221 -4.48 6.23 9.46
N ALA A 222 -4.43 5.48 10.57
CA ALA A 222 -4.66 6.02 11.91
C ALA A 222 -3.62 7.10 12.27
N THR A 223 -2.35 6.84 11.95
CA THR A 223 -1.24 7.76 12.20
C THR A 223 -1.38 9.05 11.39
N LEU A 224 -1.65 8.95 10.09
CA LEU A 224 -1.85 10.12 9.22
C LEU A 224 -2.99 11.00 9.72
N GLY A 225 -4.12 10.39 10.09
CA GLY A 225 -5.26 11.12 10.63
C GLY A 225 -4.94 11.84 11.95
N ALA A 226 -4.28 11.15 12.87
CA ALA A 226 -3.91 11.71 14.17
C ALA A 226 -2.91 12.87 14.07
N LEU A 227 -1.92 12.77 13.17
CA LEU A 227 -0.90 13.81 12.98
C LEU A 227 -1.44 14.99 12.17
N ALA A 228 -2.25 14.75 11.16
CA ALA A 228 -2.84 15.83 10.36
C ALA A 228 -3.75 16.73 11.18
N GLY A 229 -4.49 16.18 12.14
CA GLY A 229 -5.35 16.95 13.04
C GLY A 229 -4.60 17.84 14.05
N LYS A 230 -3.29 17.63 14.26
CA LYS A 230 -2.48 18.43 15.20
C LYS A 230 -1.87 19.70 14.57
N GLY A 231 -1.99 19.88 13.26
CA GLY A 231 -1.26 20.92 12.53
C GLY A 231 0.23 20.60 12.33
N PRO A 232 0.97 21.44 11.57
CA PRO A 232 2.42 21.23 11.39
C PRO A 232 3.16 21.45 12.72
N GLN A 233 4.02 20.50 13.07
CA GLN A 233 4.95 20.57 14.21
C GLN A 233 6.37 20.72 13.70
#